data_20b665b6ca1e471ca567334781eac352
#
_entry.id   20b665b6ca1e471ca567334781eac352
#
_cell.length_a   1.000
_cell.length_b   1.000
_cell.length_c   1.000
_cell.angle_alpha   90.00
_cell.angle_beta   90.00
_cell.angle_gamma   90.00
#
_symmetry.space_group_name_H-M   'P 1'
#
loop_
_entity.id
_entity.type
_entity.pdbx_description
1 polymer ?
#
loop_
_entity_poly.entity_id
_entity_poly.type
_entity_poly.pdbx_seq_one_letter_code
_entity_poly.pdbx_strand_id
1 'polypeptide(L)'
;MGKTINQQLDELFDGWEENLPKELKQKFCRDGLMLRPSGDDVNGLWENATRRVVFLLKDKSDDSCDDVRTWLTTEKPIGKCNRELKGNKVGRTCFLPNIARMLYGLLNVSLDNLLGFEEVNNSKMQEVRETWNEAPVALVETKKNAGVETVSDGAMKEALSRDNLPLQTELNILKPNIIVCCDAKDSQFKFITDTYLKGKKCERILNDSVEYKGVKPCSIFYYPEEKVAVIKSYHPTKRGKKNWMVYERVVCTMRALLKKYPTPFDKINK
;
A
#
# COMPACT_ATOMS: atom_id res chain seq x y z
N MET A 1 21.71 -2.78 -20.44
CA MET A 1 20.57 -3.11 -19.56
C MET A 1 20.00 -1.82 -18.97
N GLY A 2 18.68 -1.67 -18.93
CA GLY A 2 18.05 -0.53 -18.25
C GLY A 2 18.23 -0.60 -16.73
N LYS A 3 18.02 0.53 -16.04
CA LYS A 3 18.03 0.58 -14.57
C LYS A 3 16.88 -0.22 -14.00
N THR A 4 17.11 -0.94 -12.92
CA THR A 4 16.05 -1.60 -12.16
C THR A 4 15.14 -0.58 -11.46
N ILE A 5 13.96 -1.01 -10.99
CA ILE A 5 13.04 -0.15 -10.26
C ILE A 5 13.72 0.44 -9.01
N ASN A 6 14.40 -0.40 -8.22
CA ASN A 6 15.08 0.07 -7.03
C ASN A 6 16.23 1.05 -7.33
N GLN A 7 16.98 0.87 -8.43
CA GLN A 7 17.98 1.85 -8.86
C GLN A 7 17.34 3.18 -9.27
N GLN A 8 16.20 3.16 -9.96
CA GLN A 8 15.47 4.37 -10.32
C GLN A 8 14.91 5.09 -9.08
N LEU A 9 14.44 4.33 -8.08
CA LEU A 9 14.00 4.88 -6.80
C LEU A 9 15.16 5.48 -6.01
N ASP A 10 16.33 4.83 -5.98
CA ASP A 10 17.51 5.38 -5.31
C ASP A 10 17.92 6.73 -5.89
N GLU A 11 17.99 6.84 -7.21
CA GLU A 11 18.31 8.11 -7.89
C GLU A 11 17.26 9.20 -7.63
N LEU A 12 15.99 8.84 -7.61
CA LEU A 12 14.92 9.75 -7.24
C LEU A 12 15.10 10.25 -5.80
N PHE A 13 15.36 9.35 -4.86
CA PHE A 13 15.51 9.71 -3.45
C PHE A 13 16.76 10.52 -3.19
N ASP A 14 17.88 10.24 -3.86
CA ASP A 14 19.09 11.04 -3.77
C ASP A 14 18.79 12.50 -4.16
N GLY A 15 18.19 12.72 -5.34
CA GLY A 15 17.82 14.06 -5.78
C GLY A 15 16.73 14.71 -4.93
N TRP A 16 15.79 13.93 -4.38
CA TRP A 16 14.76 14.46 -3.50
C TRP A 16 15.35 14.93 -2.18
N GLU A 17 16.18 14.09 -1.55
CA GLU A 17 16.85 14.38 -0.30
C GLU A 17 17.77 15.62 -0.43
N GLU A 18 18.54 15.73 -1.52
CA GLU A 18 19.42 16.86 -1.79
C GLU A 18 18.70 18.21 -1.79
N ASN A 19 17.47 18.24 -2.23
CA ASN A 19 16.66 19.46 -2.35
C ASN A 19 15.85 19.79 -1.08
N LEU A 20 15.91 18.95 -0.03
CA LEU A 20 15.22 19.22 1.23
C LEU A 20 15.98 20.18 2.14
N PRO A 21 15.27 20.99 2.98
CA PRO A 21 15.88 21.68 4.10
C PRO A 21 16.62 20.73 5.03
N LYS A 22 17.71 21.20 5.65
CA LYS A 22 18.59 20.37 6.49
C LYS A 22 17.86 19.60 7.58
N GLU A 23 16.88 20.22 8.21
CA GLU A 23 16.07 19.63 9.30
C GLU A 23 15.20 18.47 8.80
N LEU A 24 14.72 18.56 7.56
CA LEU A 24 13.92 17.51 6.93
C LEU A 24 14.80 16.40 6.35
N LYS A 25 15.96 16.77 5.80
CA LYS A 25 16.95 15.84 5.25
C LYS A 25 17.38 14.78 6.27
N GLN A 26 17.66 15.21 7.52
CA GLN A 26 18.05 14.30 8.59
C GLN A 26 17.00 13.26 8.99
N LYS A 27 15.75 13.47 8.57
CA LYS A 27 14.61 12.61 8.87
C LYS A 27 14.03 11.95 7.61
N PHE A 28 14.70 12.09 6.48
CA PHE A 28 14.22 11.54 5.22
C PHE A 28 14.25 10.01 5.24
N CYS A 29 13.13 9.37 4.91
CA CYS A 29 12.98 7.92 4.87
C CYS A 29 12.80 7.47 3.42
N ARG A 30 13.63 6.54 2.99
CA ARG A 30 13.47 5.86 1.71
C ARG A 30 12.45 4.74 1.86
N ASP A 31 11.65 4.51 0.84
CA ASP A 31 10.59 3.51 0.83
C ASP A 31 10.32 2.99 -0.60
N GLY A 32 9.15 2.45 -0.88
CA GLY A 32 8.79 1.95 -2.21
C GLY A 32 8.77 0.42 -2.28
N LEU A 33 9.40 -0.17 -3.30
CA LEU A 33 9.37 -1.60 -3.54
C LEU A 33 10.19 -2.37 -2.50
N MET A 34 9.50 -3.17 -1.68
CA MET A 34 10.09 -3.90 -0.55
C MET A 34 11.06 -4.98 -1.03
N LEU A 35 12.28 -5.00 -0.47
CA LEU A 35 13.25 -6.06 -0.69
C LEU A 35 12.81 -7.36 0.01
N ARG A 36 13.25 -8.49 -0.49
CA ARG A 36 12.84 -9.80 0.01
C ARG A 36 13.88 -10.44 0.92
N PRO A 37 13.45 -11.21 1.94
CA PRO A 37 14.37 -11.96 2.80
C PRO A 37 15.19 -12.99 2.03
N SER A 38 14.63 -13.59 0.99
CA SER A 38 15.29 -14.56 0.13
C SER A 38 16.43 -13.98 -0.72
N GLY A 39 16.46 -12.64 -0.88
CA GLY A 39 17.37 -12.00 -1.82
C GLY A 39 16.97 -12.12 -3.29
N ASP A 40 15.77 -12.64 -3.57
CA ASP A 40 15.24 -12.77 -4.92
C ASP A 40 15.11 -11.41 -5.63
N ASP A 41 15.17 -11.44 -6.96
CA ASP A 41 14.97 -10.25 -7.79
C ASP A 41 13.53 -9.72 -7.70
N VAL A 42 13.31 -8.89 -6.70
CA VAL A 42 12.01 -8.26 -6.48
C VAL A 42 11.57 -7.38 -7.66
N ASN A 43 12.52 -6.83 -8.44
CA ASN A 43 12.20 -5.99 -9.61
C ASN A 43 11.52 -6.83 -10.68
N GLY A 44 12.11 -7.99 -11.01
CA GLY A 44 11.53 -8.93 -11.97
C GLY A 44 10.19 -9.49 -11.49
N LEU A 45 10.06 -9.82 -10.20
CA LEU A 45 8.78 -10.24 -9.61
C LEU A 45 7.70 -9.15 -9.75
N TRP A 46 8.03 -7.89 -9.47
CA TRP A 46 7.11 -6.77 -9.60
C TRP A 46 6.68 -6.52 -11.05
N GLU A 47 7.62 -6.50 -11.98
CA GLU A 47 7.35 -6.26 -13.40
C GLU A 47 6.44 -7.33 -14.01
N ASN A 48 6.57 -8.58 -13.54
CA ASN A 48 5.76 -9.71 -13.99
C ASN A 48 4.46 -9.88 -13.21
N ALA A 49 4.27 -9.19 -12.09
CA ALA A 49 3.06 -9.31 -11.29
C ALA A 49 1.83 -8.77 -12.04
N THR A 50 0.76 -9.56 -12.08
CA THR A 50 -0.55 -9.13 -12.60
C THR A 50 -1.17 -8.07 -11.69
N ARG A 51 -0.98 -8.21 -10.37
CA ARG A 51 -1.47 -7.27 -9.35
C ARG A 51 -0.30 -6.62 -8.64
N ARG A 52 0.04 -5.38 -9.03
CA ARG A 52 1.09 -4.55 -8.42
C ARG A 52 0.47 -3.64 -7.37
N VAL A 53 0.58 -4.05 -6.10
CA VAL A 53 -0.09 -3.39 -4.98
C VAL A 53 0.84 -2.38 -4.30
N VAL A 54 0.43 -1.11 -4.29
CA VAL A 54 1.03 -0.05 -3.47
C VAL A 54 0.10 0.27 -2.30
N PHE A 55 0.62 0.21 -1.09
CA PHE A 55 0.00 0.81 0.09
C PHE A 55 0.56 2.21 0.28
N LEU A 56 -0.29 3.21 0.08
CA LEU A 56 0.06 4.61 0.30
C LEU A 56 -0.19 4.92 1.78
N LEU A 57 0.88 5.12 2.52
CA LEU A 57 0.91 5.32 3.97
C LEU A 57 1.11 6.80 4.31
N LYS A 58 1.08 7.17 5.58
CA LYS A 58 1.20 8.57 6.00
C LYS A 58 2.63 9.02 6.16
N ASP A 59 3.28 8.50 7.16
CA ASP A 59 4.69 8.71 7.50
C ASP A 59 5.18 7.60 8.43
N LYS A 60 6.48 7.48 8.54
CA LYS A 60 7.13 6.64 9.54
C LYS A 60 7.03 7.30 10.91
N SER A 61 6.50 6.58 11.88
CA SER A 61 6.14 7.12 13.20
C SER A 61 7.28 7.20 14.22
N ASP A 62 8.47 6.75 13.86
CA ASP A 62 9.65 6.81 14.73
C ASP A 62 10.75 7.70 14.12
N ASP A 63 11.69 8.13 14.96
CA ASP A 63 12.77 9.04 14.55
C ASP A 63 13.91 8.34 13.77
N SER A 64 13.80 7.03 13.51
CA SER A 64 14.80 6.33 12.71
C SER A 64 14.59 6.61 11.21
N CYS A 65 15.68 6.99 10.53
CA CYS A 65 15.71 7.25 9.09
C CYS A 65 16.06 5.99 8.31
N ASP A 66 15.58 4.82 8.74
CA ASP A 66 15.87 3.57 8.08
C ASP A 66 15.17 3.50 6.71
N ASP A 67 15.82 2.84 5.76
CA ASP A 67 15.19 2.48 4.50
C ASP A 67 14.10 1.43 4.75
N VAL A 68 12.85 1.83 4.57
CA VAL A 68 11.66 0.97 4.77
C VAL A 68 11.71 -0.28 3.89
N ARG A 69 12.32 -0.18 2.71
CA ARG A 69 12.44 -1.31 1.76
C ARG A 69 13.20 -2.49 2.35
N THR A 70 14.10 -2.23 3.31
CA THR A 70 14.94 -3.25 3.94
C THR A 70 14.29 -3.94 5.15
N TRP A 71 13.10 -3.55 5.55
CA TRP A 71 12.46 -4.08 6.76
C TRP A 71 12.26 -5.59 6.77
N LEU A 72 12.15 -6.21 5.59
CA LEU A 72 12.03 -7.66 5.48
C LEU A 72 13.39 -8.38 5.41
N THR A 73 14.48 -7.67 5.10
CA THR A 73 15.82 -8.25 4.88
C THR A 73 16.73 -8.16 6.11
N THR A 74 16.39 -7.31 7.09
CA THR A 74 17.21 -7.11 8.28
C THR A 74 16.70 -7.95 9.45
N GLU A 75 17.61 -8.50 10.28
CA GLU A 75 17.23 -9.35 11.41
C GLU A 75 16.27 -8.66 12.40
N LYS A 76 16.49 -7.38 12.68
CA LYS A 76 15.64 -6.62 13.62
C LYS A 76 14.20 -6.44 13.10
N PRO A 77 13.98 -5.88 11.90
CA PRO A 77 12.64 -5.76 11.34
C PRO A 77 11.98 -7.09 11.04
N ILE A 78 12.70 -8.07 10.47
CA ILE A 78 12.14 -9.42 10.20
C ILE A 78 11.67 -10.07 11.49
N GLY A 79 12.48 -10.04 12.54
CA GLY A 79 12.11 -10.58 13.83
C GLY A 79 10.89 -9.90 14.43
N LYS A 80 10.74 -8.59 14.24
CA LYS A 80 9.59 -7.80 14.70
C LYS A 80 8.35 -8.08 13.85
N CYS A 81 8.46 -8.07 12.53
CA CYS A 81 7.39 -8.41 11.61
C CYS A 81 6.90 -9.85 11.82
N ASN A 82 7.78 -10.82 11.93
CA ASN A 82 7.42 -12.19 12.20
C ASN A 82 6.76 -12.39 13.56
N ARG A 83 7.17 -11.63 14.60
CA ARG A 83 6.50 -11.64 15.91
C ARG A 83 5.11 -11.03 15.84
N GLU A 84 4.95 -9.95 15.11
CA GLU A 84 3.64 -9.31 14.91
C GLU A 84 2.69 -10.21 14.13
N LEU A 85 3.18 -10.93 13.12
CA LEU A 85 2.39 -11.91 12.38
C LEU A 85 2.15 -13.20 13.15
N LYS A 86 2.98 -13.56 14.14
CA LYS A 86 2.76 -14.73 15.01
C LYS A 86 1.67 -14.52 16.06
N GLY A 87 1.34 -13.28 16.38
CA GLY A 87 0.38 -12.98 17.43
C GLY A 87 -1.03 -12.81 16.90
N ASN A 88 -1.97 -13.66 17.34
CA ASN A 88 -3.41 -13.40 17.20
C ASN A 88 -3.88 -12.26 18.13
N LYS A 89 -2.98 -11.69 18.92
CA LYS A 89 -3.33 -10.62 19.86
C LYS A 89 -3.43 -9.30 19.10
N VAL A 90 -4.63 -8.75 19.12
CA VAL A 90 -4.94 -7.36 18.79
C VAL A 90 -4.20 -6.47 19.81
N GLY A 91 -2.90 -6.28 19.60
CA GLY A 91 -2.08 -5.34 20.35
C GLY A 91 -2.05 -3.97 19.67
N ARG A 92 -1.28 -3.04 20.24
CA ARG A 92 -1.04 -1.71 19.63
C ARG A 92 -0.34 -1.76 18.27
N THR A 93 0.18 -2.91 17.87
CA THR A 93 0.99 -3.17 16.67
C THR A 93 0.20 -3.97 15.64
N CYS A 94 -0.92 -3.42 15.15
CA CYS A 94 -1.71 -4.05 14.07
C CYS A 94 -1.24 -3.65 12.66
N PHE A 95 -0.20 -2.83 12.53
CA PHE A 95 0.19 -2.20 11.28
C PHE A 95 0.55 -3.23 10.21
N LEU A 96 1.68 -3.92 10.38
CA LEU A 96 2.15 -4.90 9.40
C LEU A 96 1.22 -6.11 9.24
N PRO A 97 0.65 -6.69 10.31
CA PRO A 97 -0.33 -7.76 10.17
C PRO A 97 -1.56 -7.38 9.34
N ASN A 98 -2.04 -6.15 9.46
CA ASN A 98 -3.17 -5.71 8.66
C ASN A 98 -2.79 -5.49 7.18
N ILE A 99 -1.60 -4.93 6.91
CA ILE A 99 -1.09 -4.80 5.54
C ILE A 99 -0.89 -6.19 4.93
N ALA A 100 -0.27 -7.12 5.63
CA ALA A 100 -0.04 -8.48 5.14
C ALA A 100 -1.34 -9.22 4.81
N ARG A 101 -2.37 -9.13 5.68
CA ARG A 101 -3.68 -9.71 5.39
C ARG A 101 -4.34 -9.05 4.18
N MET A 102 -4.29 -7.71 4.07
CA MET A 102 -4.85 -7.00 2.92
C MET A 102 -4.13 -7.38 1.63
N LEU A 103 -2.79 -7.49 1.65
CA LEU A 103 -2.01 -7.96 0.51
C LEU A 103 -2.44 -9.35 0.08
N TYR A 104 -2.45 -10.31 1.03
CA TYR A 104 -2.92 -11.67 0.77
C TYR A 104 -4.32 -11.68 0.14
N GLY A 105 -5.26 -10.96 0.74
CA GLY A 105 -6.63 -10.86 0.24
C GLY A 105 -6.71 -10.24 -1.17
N LEU A 106 -5.98 -9.16 -1.42
CA LEU A 106 -5.93 -8.49 -2.72
C LEU A 106 -5.33 -9.37 -3.83
N LEU A 107 -4.35 -10.19 -3.50
CA LEU A 107 -3.70 -11.07 -4.47
C LEU A 107 -4.54 -12.33 -4.77
N ASN A 108 -5.33 -12.82 -3.80
CA ASN A 108 -6.04 -14.10 -3.89
C ASN A 108 -7.56 -13.99 -4.06
N VAL A 109 -8.16 -12.80 -3.90
CA VAL A 109 -9.61 -12.62 -4.13
C VAL A 109 -9.96 -12.86 -5.60
N SER A 110 -11.01 -13.64 -5.83
CA SER A 110 -11.62 -13.89 -7.14
C SER A 110 -13.15 -13.80 -7.09
N LEU A 111 -13.81 -14.04 -8.19
CA LEU A 111 -15.28 -14.10 -8.24
C LEU A 111 -15.82 -15.22 -7.37
N ASP A 112 -15.17 -16.38 -7.41
CA ASP A 112 -15.61 -17.60 -6.73
C ASP A 112 -15.05 -17.70 -5.30
N ASN A 113 -14.01 -16.91 -4.96
CA ASN A 113 -13.35 -16.96 -3.67
C ASN A 113 -13.31 -15.58 -3.01
N LEU A 114 -14.24 -15.35 -2.09
CA LEU A 114 -14.17 -14.23 -1.14
C LEU A 114 -13.52 -14.72 0.15
N LEU A 115 -12.25 -14.46 0.30
CA LEU A 115 -11.52 -14.72 1.53
C LEU A 115 -11.99 -13.77 2.64
N GLY A 116 -12.87 -14.25 3.51
CA GLY A 116 -13.35 -13.49 4.67
C GLY A 116 -12.26 -13.29 5.72
N PHE A 117 -12.35 -12.23 6.53
CA PHE A 117 -11.34 -11.93 7.55
C PHE A 117 -11.15 -13.09 8.54
N GLU A 118 -12.22 -13.71 9.02
CA GLU A 118 -12.15 -14.82 9.99
C GLU A 118 -11.41 -16.03 9.41
N GLU A 119 -11.65 -16.35 8.16
CA GLU A 119 -10.93 -17.41 7.46
C GLU A 119 -9.43 -17.07 7.34
N VAL A 120 -9.11 -15.87 6.84
CA VAL A 120 -7.73 -15.42 6.66
C VAL A 120 -7.00 -15.35 8.00
N ASN A 121 -7.68 -14.88 9.06
CA ASN A 121 -7.06 -14.71 10.37
C ASN A 121 -6.86 -16.04 11.12
N ASN A 122 -7.69 -17.04 10.89
CA ASN A 122 -7.67 -18.31 11.62
C ASN A 122 -7.03 -19.45 10.83
N SER A 123 -7.35 -19.57 9.55
CA SER A 123 -6.96 -20.73 8.74
C SER A 123 -5.83 -20.45 7.76
N LYS A 124 -5.65 -19.19 7.34
CA LYS A 124 -4.71 -18.81 6.27
C LYS A 124 -3.48 -18.02 6.74
N MET A 125 -3.22 -17.96 8.05
CA MET A 125 -2.13 -17.15 8.58
C MET A 125 -0.74 -17.59 8.12
N GLN A 126 -0.54 -18.87 7.82
CA GLN A 126 0.72 -19.33 7.24
C GLN A 126 0.87 -18.80 5.81
N GLU A 127 -0.15 -18.92 4.99
CA GLU A 127 -0.17 -18.40 3.62
C GLU A 127 -0.04 -16.86 3.57
N VAL A 128 -0.62 -16.16 4.56
CA VAL A 128 -0.43 -14.69 4.71
C VAL A 128 1.03 -14.35 4.95
N ARG A 129 1.75 -15.13 5.80
CA ARG A 129 3.18 -14.90 6.06
C ARG A 129 4.03 -15.18 4.83
N GLU A 130 3.76 -16.29 4.15
CA GLU A 130 4.45 -16.65 2.91
C GLU A 130 4.25 -15.57 1.85
N THR A 131 3.00 -15.16 1.62
CA THR A 131 2.69 -14.06 0.70
C THR A 131 3.43 -12.77 1.10
N TRP A 132 3.44 -12.43 2.39
CA TRP A 132 4.15 -11.24 2.87
C TRP A 132 5.65 -11.30 2.60
N ASN A 133 6.26 -12.46 2.74
CA ASN A 133 7.70 -12.66 2.53
C ASN A 133 8.06 -12.78 1.03
N GLU A 134 7.18 -13.28 0.19
CA GLU A 134 7.50 -13.69 -1.18
C GLU A 134 6.87 -12.80 -2.25
N ALA A 135 5.63 -12.35 -2.07
CA ALA A 135 4.97 -11.56 -3.09
C ALA A 135 5.51 -10.12 -3.17
N PRO A 136 5.70 -9.55 -4.36
CA PRO A 136 6.17 -8.17 -4.48
C PRO A 136 5.10 -7.19 -3.99
N VAL A 137 5.52 -6.22 -3.16
CA VAL A 137 4.67 -5.16 -2.61
C VAL A 137 5.46 -3.88 -2.46
N ALA A 138 4.82 -2.73 -2.64
CA ALA A 138 5.44 -1.45 -2.34
C ALA A 138 4.69 -0.76 -1.18
N LEU A 139 5.47 -0.21 -0.25
CA LEU A 139 4.99 0.68 0.80
C LEU A 139 5.52 2.08 0.50
N VAL A 140 4.62 3.03 0.33
CA VAL A 140 4.97 4.41 -0.04
C VAL A 140 4.46 5.35 1.04
N GLU A 141 5.38 5.99 1.76
CA GLU A 141 5.05 7.01 2.75
C GLU A 141 4.79 8.35 2.04
N THR A 142 3.61 8.89 2.24
CA THR A 142 3.20 10.16 1.61
C THR A 142 4.03 11.34 2.10
N LYS A 143 4.42 11.30 3.38
CA LYS A 143 5.34 12.25 4.00
C LYS A 143 6.65 11.52 4.28
N LYS A 144 7.69 11.81 3.52
CA LYS A 144 8.99 11.12 3.58
C LYS A 144 9.81 11.41 4.84
N ASN A 145 9.45 12.42 5.60
CA ASN A 145 10.19 12.75 6.81
C ASN A 145 9.58 12.03 8.01
N ALA A 146 10.39 11.24 8.70
CA ALA A 146 10.00 10.59 9.94
C ALA A 146 9.42 11.61 10.93
N GLY A 147 8.38 11.23 11.62
CA GLY A 147 7.59 12.13 12.43
C GLY A 147 7.17 11.55 13.76
N VAL A 148 6.20 12.20 14.37
CA VAL A 148 5.55 11.79 15.61
C VAL A 148 4.38 10.83 15.33
N GLU A 149 3.89 10.14 16.36
CA GLU A 149 2.79 9.13 16.30
C GLU A 149 1.55 9.55 15.48
N THR A 150 1.34 10.85 15.26
CA THR A 150 0.13 11.34 14.59
C THR A 150 0.45 12.53 13.68
N VAL A 151 0.28 12.33 12.37
CA VAL A 151 0.37 13.42 11.39
C VAL A 151 -0.95 14.18 11.35
N SER A 152 -0.88 15.51 11.52
CA SER A 152 -2.04 16.39 11.34
C SER A 152 -2.41 16.52 9.86
N ASP A 153 -3.66 16.87 9.57
CA ASP A 153 -4.10 17.10 8.19
C ASP A 153 -3.35 18.27 7.52
N GLY A 154 -3.00 19.29 8.32
CA GLY A 154 -2.20 20.42 7.84
C GLY A 154 -0.81 19.97 7.39
N ALA A 155 -0.10 19.22 8.23
CA ALA A 155 1.22 18.69 7.92
C ALA A 155 1.20 17.71 6.71
N MET A 156 0.12 16.92 6.56
CA MET A 156 -0.05 16.05 5.39
C MET A 156 -0.25 16.86 4.11
N LYS A 157 -1.09 17.88 4.14
CA LYS A 157 -1.31 18.75 2.97
C LYS A 157 -0.06 19.52 2.58
N GLU A 158 0.69 20.00 3.56
CA GLU A 158 1.96 20.68 3.33
C GLU A 158 2.98 19.74 2.69
N ALA A 159 3.15 18.52 3.22
CA ALA A 159 4.02 17.51 2.63
C ALA A 159 3.62 17.17 1.20
N LEU A 160 2.34 16.91 0.94
CA LEU A 160 1.82 16.64 -0.41
C LEU A 160 2.00 17.80 -1.38
N SER A 161 1.92 19.03 -0.91
CA SER A 161 2.16 20.21 -1.74
C SER A 161 3.64 20.37 -2.09
N ARG A 162 4.52 20.21 -1.11
CA ARG A 162 5.98 20.31 -1.27
C ARG A 162 6.53 19.18 -2.12
N ASP A 163 6.12 17.97 -1.84
CA ASP A 163 6.69 16.73 -2.37
C ASP A 163 5.90 16.17 -3.56
N ASN A 164 5.01 16.95 -4.11
CA ASN A 164 4.06 16.55 -5.17
C ASN A 164 4.75 15.88 -6.36
N LEU A 165 5.73 16.54 -6.96
CA LEU A 165 6.40 16.06 -8.18
C LEU A 165 7.25 14.80 -7.92
N PRO A 166 8.11 14.75 -6.88
CA PRO A 166 8.85 13.54 -6.55
C PRO A 166 7.93 12.35 -6.25
N LEU A 167 6.82 12.55 -5.53
CA LEU A 167 5.88 11.48 -5.21
C LEU A 167 5.16 10.93 -6.46
N GLN A 168 4.80 11.81 -7.41
CA GLN A 168 4.29 11.36 -8.71
C GLN A 168 5.35 10.56 -9.49
N THR A 169 6.61 11.01 -9.46
CA THR A 169 7.73 10.32 -10.12
C THR A 169 7.94 8.93 -9.51
N GLU A 170 7.87 8.80 -8.20
CA GLU A 170 7.92 7.50 -7.50
C GLU A 170 6.82 6.54 -7.97
N LEU A 171 5.57 7.01 -8.03
CA LEU A 171 4.46 6.22 -8.52
C LEU A 171 4.61 5.87 -10.02
N ASN A 172 5.19 6.76 -10.81
CA ASN A 172 5.49 6.49 -12.23
C ASN A 172 6.61 5.44 -12.42
N ILE A 173 7.58 5.37 -11.51
CA ILE A 173 8.60 4.32 -11.48
C ILE A 173 7.95 2.99 -11.10
N LEU A 174 7.16 2.97 -10.04
CA LEU A 174 6.48 1.79 -9.54
C LEU A 174 5.39 1.25 -10.49
N LYS A 175 4.69 2.13 -11.20
CA LYS A 175 3.58 1.77 -12.10
C LYS A 175 2.57 0.81 -11.44
N PRO A 176 2.00 1.14 -10.27
CA PRO A 176 1.04 0.27 -9.61
C PRO A 176 -0.24 0.13 -10.44
N ASN A 177 -0.93 -1.00 -10.30
CA ASN A 177 -2.29 -1.14 -10.79
C ASN A 177 -3.34 -1.28 -9.68
N ILE A 178 -2.87 -1.39 -8.42
CA ILE A 178 -3.72 -1.31 -7.23
C ILE A 178 -3.07 -0.35 -6.25
N ILE A 179 -3.77 0.75 -5.92
CA ILE A 179 -3.33 1.75 -4.95
C ILE A 179 -4.29 1.74 -3.77
N VAL A 180 -3.81 1.37 -2.59
CA VAL A 180 -4.59 1.41 -1.35
C VAL A 180 -4.20 2.66 -0.56
N CYS A 181 -5.07 3.67 -0.57
CA CYS A 181 -4.88 4.89 0.20
C CYS A 181 -5.24 4.64 1.67
N CYS A 182 -4.23 4.58 2.52
CA CYS A 182 -4.36 4.27 3.94
C CYS A 182 -4.58 5.54 4.80
N ASP A 183 -5.47 6.40 4.34
CA ASP A 183 -5.79 7.67 4.99
C ASP A 183 -7.28 7.83 5.28
N ALA A 184 -7.61 8.06 6.55
CA ALA A 184 -8.99 8.25 6.97
C ALA A 184 -9.60 9.61 6.53
N LYS A 185 -8.78 10.57 6.10
CA LYS A 185 -9.18 11.96 5.84
C LYS A 185 -9.03 12.42 4.38
N ASP A 186 -8.83 11.48 3.48
CA ASP A 186 -8.87 11.67 2.03
C ASP A 186 -7.71 12.47 1.40
N SER A 187 -6.70 12.88 2.13
CA SER A 187 -5.59 13.65 1.56
C SER A 187 -4.81 12.85 0.50
N GLN A 188 -4.49 11.60 0.81
CA GLN A 188 -3.83 10.67 -0.13
C GLN A 188 -4.73 10.34 -1.31
N PHE A 189 -6.01 10.05 -1.03
CA PHE A 189 -6.97 9.75 -2.08
C PHE A 189 -7.11 10.92 -3.06
N LYS A 190 -7.25 12.15 -2.55
CA LYS A 190 -7.30 13.36 -3.38
C LYS A 190 -6.01 13.58 -4.16
N PHE A 191 -4.84 13.34 -3.55
CA PHE A 191 -3.59 13.41 -4.28
C PHE A 191 -3.57 12.46 -5.49
N ILE A 192 -4.02 11.21 -5.31
CA ILE A 192 -4.08 10.25 -6.42
C ILE A 192 -5.10 10.70 -7.48
N THR A 193 -6.32 11.08 -7.10
CA THR A 193 -7.38 11.41 -8.07
C THR A 193 -7.20 12.76 -8.74
N ASP A 194 -6.77 13.77 -7.99
CA ASP A 194 -6.76 15.17 -8.43
C ASP A 194 -5.40 15.61 -8.98
N THR A 195 -4.36 14.77 -8.76
CA THR A 195 -3.00 15.08 -9.18
C THR A 195 -2.39 13.97 -10.03
N TYR A 196 -2.15 12.78 -9.46
CA TYR A 196 -1.47 11.69 -10.16
C TYR A 196 -2.27 11.15 -11.36
N LEU A 197 -3.57 10.91 -11.18
CA LEU A 197 -4.49 10.44 -12.22
C LEU A 197 -5.42 11.56 -12.74
N LYS A 198 -5.03 12.82 -12.56
CA LYS A 198 -5.82 13.97 -12.99
C LYS A 198 -6.18 13.90 -14.47
N GLY A 199 -7.45 14.14 -14.78
CA GLY A 199 -7.97 14.15 -16.14
C GLY A 199 -8.18 12.77 -16.76
N LYS A 200 -7.87 11.69 -16.04
CA LYS A 200 -8.13 10.32 -16.48
C LYS A 200 -9.58 9.95 -16.24
N LYS A 201 -10.14 9.16 -17.15
CA LYS A 201 -11.52 8.69 -17.04
C LYS A 201 -11.66 7.68 -15.92
N CYS A 202 -12.51 7.98 -14.96
CA CYS A 202 -12.70 7.19 -13.75
C CYS A 202 -14.12 6.68 -13.64
N GLU A 203 -14.26 5.46 -13.18
CA GLU A 203 -15.54 4.88 -12.76
C GLU A 203 -15.50 4.55 -11.26
N ARG A 204 -16.48 5.05 -10.53
CA ARG A 204 -16.69 4.69 -9.13
C ARG A 204 -17.56 3.44 -9.05
N ILE A 205 -17.02 2.38 -8.46
CA ILE A 205 -17.73 1.13 -8.20
C ILE A 205 -18.07 1.07 -6.73
N LEU A 206 -19.35 1.01 -6.42
CA LEU A 206 -19.85 0.84 -5.07
C LEU A 206 -19.94 -0.66 -4.77
N ASN A 207 -19.57 -1.02 -3.56
CA ASN A 207 -19.82 -2.35 -3.05
C ASN A 207 -21.20 -2.37 -2.38
N ASP A 208 -22.24 -2.50 -3.16
CA ASP A 208 -23.64 -2.49 -2.69
C ASP A 208 -24.03 -3.76 -1.91
N SER A 209 -23.20 -4.80 -1.97
CA SER A 209 -23.55 -6.14 -1.47
C SER A 209 -23.02 -6.42 -0.06
N VAL A 210 -22.37 -5.46 0.60
CA VAL A 210 -21.77 -5.70 1.92
C VAL A 210 -22.27 -4.68 2.93
N GLU A 211 -23.49 -4.87 3.40
CA GLU A 211 -23.87 -4.53 4.78
C GLU A 211 -23.13 -5.49 5.72
N TYR A 212 -21.80 -5.47 5.66
CA TYR A 212 -21.02 -6.29 6.55
C TYR A 212 -21.03 -5.65 7.93
N LYS A 213 -21.95 -6.11 8.80
CA LYS A 213 -21.95 -5.82 10.26
C LYS A 213 -21.70 -4.36 10.62
N GLY A 214 -22.31 -3.39 9.92
CA GLY A 214 -22.18 -1.96 10.23
C GLY A 214 -20.91 -1.28 9.68
N VAL A 215 -20.17 -1.89 8.77
CA VAL A 215 -19.09 -1.23 8.03
C VAL A 215 -19.71 -0.45 6.88
N LYS A 216 -19.43 0.86 6.82
CA LYS A 216 -19.84 1.67 5.66
C LYS A 216 -19.22 1.09 4.39
N PRO A 217 -20.00 0.97 3.30
CA PRO A 217 -19.49 0.52 2.01
C PRO A 217 -18.25 1.31 1.61
N CYS A 218 -17.28 0.62 1.05
CA CYS A 218 -16.10 1.23 0.45
C CYS A 218 -16.37 1.41 -1.04
N SER A 219 -15.84 2.47 -1.63
CA SER A 219 -15.81 2.63 -3.08
C SER A 219 -14.42 2.31 -3.59
N ILE A 220 -14.36 1.66 -4.74
CA ILE A 220 -13.17 1.59 -5.55
C ILE A 220 -13.34 2.53 -6.74
N PHE A 221 -12.30 3.27 -7.05
CA PHE A 221 -12.24 4.15 -8.20
C PHE A 221 -11.35 3.46 -9.23
N TYR A 222 -11.96 3.00 -10.31
CA TYR A 222 -11.27 2.27 -11.35
C TYR A 222 -11.06 3.16 -12.57
N TYR A 223 -9.86 3.15 -13.11
CA TYR A 223 -9.41 3.87 -14.29
C TYR A 223 -9.15 2.83 -15.40
N PRO A 224 -10.13 2.57 -16.28
CA PRO A 224 -10.06 1.45 -17.22
C PRO A 224 -8.92 1.55 -18.24
N GLU A 225 -8.63 2.77 -18.71
CA GLU A 225 -7.59 3.01 -19.71
C GLU A 225 -6.19 2.81 -19.12
N GLU A 226 -6.00 3.23 -17.87
CA GLU A 226 -4.75 3.06 -17.11
C GLU A 226 -4.64 1.68 -16.46
N LYS A 227 -5.76 0.94 -16.34
CA LYS A 227 -5.89 -0.30 -15.59
C LYS A 227 -5.48 -0.17 -14.12
N VAL A 228 -5.86 0.96 -13.51
CA VAL A 228 -5.54 1.29 -12.14
C VAL A 228 -6.81 1.31 -11.28
N ALA A 229 -6.75 0.60 -10.15
CA ALA A 229 -7.76 0.62 -9.12
C ALA A 229 -7.26 1.39 -7.89
N VAL A 230 -8.02 2.40 -7.45
CA VAL A 230 -7.72 3.19 -6.26
C VAL A 230 -8.74 2.88 -5.18
N ILE A 231 -8.27 2.35 -4.05
CA ILE A 231 -9.09 1.92 -2.92
C ILE A 231 -8.88 2.87 -1.75
N LYS A 232 -9.96 3.47 -1.27
CA LYS A 232 -9.93 4.31 -0.09
C LYS A 232 -10.09 3.46 1.17
N SER A 233 -9.04 3.30 1.95
CA SER A 233 -9.02 2.49 3.16
C SER A 233 -8.84 3.31 4.44
N TYR A 234 -8.91 2.64 5.58
CA TYR A 234 -8.45 3.16 6.85
C TYR A 234 -6.94 2.95 6.98
N HIS A 235 -6.31 3.79 7.82
CA HIS A 235 -4.94 3.50 8.24
C HIS A 235 -4.89 2.11 8.93
N PRO A 236 -3.88 1.27 8.65
CA PRO A 236 -3.81 -0.09 9.19
C PRO A 236 -3.86 -0.18 10.72
N THR A 237 -3.40 0.86 11.43
CA THR A 237 -3.44 0.95 12.90
C THR A 237 -4.60 1.80 13.43
N LYS A 238 -5.63 2.08 12.62
CA LYS A 238 -6.67 3.02 13.03
C LYS A 238 -7.33 2.63 14.36
N ARG A 239 -7.14 3.47 15.39
CA ARG A 239 -7.77 3.33 16.70
C ARG A 239 -9.31 3.31 16.56
N GLY A 240 -9.98 2.44 17.33
CA GLY A 240 -11.43 2.30 17.30
C GLY A 240 -12.01 1.55 16.09
N LYS A 241 -11.16 1.02 15.21
CA LYS A 241 -11.58 0.09 14.15
C LYS A 241 -11.01 -1.30 14.40
N LYS A 242 -11.87 -2.31 14.27
CA LYS A 242 -11.45 -3.71 14.37
C LYS A 242 -10.66 -4.10 13.13
N ASN A 243 -9.72 -5.02 13.23
CA ASN A 243 -8.87 -5.47 12.12
C ASN A 243 -9.68 -5.98 10.93
N TRP A 244 -10.77 -6.71 11.20
CA TRP A 244 -11.67 -7.20 10.15
C TRP A 244 -12.28 -6.05 9.32
N MET A 245 -12.60 -4.90 9.95
CA MET A 245 -13.12 -3.74 9.23
C MET A 245 -12.13 -3.15 8.24
N VAL A 246 -10.84 -3.15 8.60
CA VAL A 246 -9.77 -2.65 7.71
C VAL A 246 -9.60 -3.59 6.52
N TYR A 247 -9.57 -4.89 6.80
CA TYR A 247 -9.42 -5.95 5.80
C TYR A 247 -10.61 -6.01 4.83
N GLU A 248 -11.81 -6.23 5.37
CA GLU A 248 -13.03 -6.43 4.57
C GLU A 248 -13.33 -5.22 3.67
N ARG A 249 -13.07 -4.02 4.18
CA ARG A 249 -13.23 -2.80 3.40
C ARG A 249 -12.41 -2.82 2.09
N VAL A 250 -11.22 -3.40 2.12
CA VAL A 250 -10.33 -3.46 0.96
C VAL A 250 -10.69 -4.64 0.05
N VAL A 251 -10.79 -5.82 0.62
CA VAL A 251 -10.91 -7.06 -0.16
C VAL A 251 -12.30 -7.25 -0.79
N CYS A 252 -13.36 -6.93 -0.04
CA CYS A 252 -14.72 -6.98 -0.59
C CYS A 252 -14.92 -5.97 -1.72
N THR A 253 -14.27 -4.81 -1.59
CA THR A 253 -14.33 -3.79 -2.64
C THR A 253 -13.60 -4.24 -3.91
N MET A 254 -12.48 -4.93 -3.78
CA MET A 254 -11.80 -5.53 -4.93
C MET A 254 -12.68 -6.59 -5.61
N ARG A 255 -13.40 -7.41 -4.84
CA ARG A 255 -14.35 -8.36 -5.42
C ARG A 255 -15.47 -7.67 -6.22
N ALA A 256 -15.96 -6.52 -5.76
CA ALA A 256 -16.94 -5.73 -6.50
C ALA A 256 -16.38 -5.25 -7.85
N LEU A 257 -15.09 -4.86 -7.90
CA LEU A 257 -14.41 -4.56 -9.16
C LEU A 257 -14.37 -5.77 -10.08
N LEU A 258 -13.95 -6.94 -9.56
CA LEU A 258 -13.83 -8.17 -10.36
C LEU A 258 -15.19 -8.64 -10.92
N LYS A 259 -16.30 -8.41 -10.21
CA LYS A 259 -17.66 -8.69 -10.73
C LYS A 259 -17.98 -7.89 -11.98
N LYS A 260 -17.54 -6.64 -12.05
CA LYS A 260 -17.79 -5.74 -13.19
C LYS A 260 -16.73 -5.89 -14.28
N TYR A 261 -15.50 -6.09 -13.89
CA TYR A 261 -14.31 -6.24 -14.73
C TYR A 261 -13.59 -7.53 -14.31
N PRO A 262 -13.87 -8.69 -14.91
CA PRO A 262 -13.27 -9.97 -14.48
C PRO A 262 -11.74 -10.01 -14.58
N THR A 263 -11.16 -9.29 -15.55
CA THR A 263 -9.71 -9.22 -15.78
C THR A 263 -9.21 -7.77 -15.84
N PRO A 264 -9.38 -6.97 -14.74
CA PRO A 264 -9.17 -5.54 -14.81
C PRO A 264 -7.70 -5.13 -15.01
N PHE A 265 -6.77 -6.05 -14.75
CA PHE A 265 -5.32 -5.78 -14.76
C PHE A 265 -4.57 -6.55 -15.85
N ASP A 266 -5.25 -7.35 -16.67
CA ASP A 266 -4.59 -8.12 -17.71
C ASP A 266 -3.92 -7.21 -18.73
N LYS A 267 -2.73 -7.60 -19.17
CA LYS A 267 -2.04 -6.91 -20.26
C LYS A 267 -2.97 -7.02 -21.50
N ILE A 268 -3.22 -5.89 -22.17
CA ILE A 268 -3.86 -5.95 -23.48
C ILE A 268 -2.84 -6.65 -24.38
N ASN A 269 -3.15 -7.87 -24.80
CA ASN A 269 -2.40 -8.47 -25.90
C ASN A 269 -2.62 -7.56 -27.13
N LYS A 270 -1.60 -6.74 -27.42
CA LYS A 270 -1.54 -5.93 -28.65
C LYS A 270 -1.05 -6.78 -29.77
#